data_d509e0db78c03fd9e2ebbc94d001016c
#
_entry.id   d509e0db78c03fd9e2ebbc94d001016c
#
_cell.length_a   1.000
_cell.length_b   1.000
_cell.length_c   1.000
_cell.angle_alpha   90.00
_cell.angle_beta   90.00
_cell.angle_gamma   90.00
#
_symmetry.space_group_name_H-M   'P 1'
#
loop_
_entity.id
_entity.type
_entity.pdbx_description
1 polymer ?
#
loop_
_entity_poly.entity_id
_entity_poly.type
_entity_poly.pdbx_seq_one_letter_code
_entity_poly.pdbx_strand_id
1 'polypeptide(L)'
;FSKLKSSSISALFLLTYSLILAPWTCFFVINQPIYLLEWNIINISSCTITLTIILDIISLSFRNVVCLISGCVMLFFFFYISHDPFLKRFIWLVILFVLSINMLVFISSLPAILLGWDGLGIVSFALVIYYQNIKSLGAGILTVLANRIGDVIILISIGILVLQGHWIIVSIWDFHL
;
A
#
# COMPACT_ATOMS: atom_id res chain seq x y z
N PHE A 1 -18.05 -24.88 3.51
CA PHE A 1 -18.35 -24.44 2.13
C PHE A 1 -18.43 -22.92 1.98
N SER A 2 -19.08 -22.16 2.88
CA SER A 2 -19.21 -20.70 2.78
C SER A 2 -17.86 -19.94 2.95
N LYS A 3 -16.96 -20.45 3.77
CA LYS A 3 -15.62 -19.86 4.01
C LYS A 3 -14.70 -20.03 2.81
N LEU A 4 -14.73 -21.18 2.19
CA LEU A 4 -13.98 -21.49 0.98
C LEU A 4 -14.45 -20.63 -0.20
N LYS A 5 -15.77 -20.39 -0.29
CA LYS A 5 -16.35 -19.54 -1.34
C LYS A 5 -15.88 -18.07 -1.26
N SER A 6 -15.64 -17.54 -0.05
CA SER A 6 -15.17 -16.15 0.12
C SER A 6 -13.71 -15.95 -0.32
N SER A 7 -12.83 -16.92 -0.10
CA SER A 7 -11.42 -16.82 -0.53
C SER A 7 -11.27 -16.91 -2.05
N SER A 8 -12.01 -17.81 -2.69
CA SER A 8 -12.00 -17.91 -4.15
C SER A 8 -12.56 -16.67 -4.83
N ILE A 9 -13.59 -16.06 -4.25
CA ILE A 9 -14.18 -14.82 -4.78
C ILE A 9 -13.20 -13.66 -4.66
N SER A 10 -12.50 -13.51 -3.52
CA SER A 10 -11.51 -12.44 -3.35
C SER A 10 -10.29 -12.61 -4.27
N ALA A 11 -9.83 -13.84 -4.46
CA ALA A 11 -8.76 -14.16 -5.39
C ALA A 11 -9.15 -13.86 -6.85
N LEU A 12 -10.35 -14.27 -7.25
CA LEU A 12 -10.90 -13.99 -8.57
C LEU A 12 -11.05 -12.48 -8.81
N PHE A 13 -11.53 -11.75 -7.82
CA PHE A 13 -11.66 -10.30 -7.90
C PHE A 13 -10.29 -9.62 -8.12
N LEU A 14 -9.25 -9.99 -7.38
CA LEU A 14 -7.90 -9.45 -7.57
C LEU A 14 -7.31 -9.79 -8.94
N LEU A 15 -7.51 -11.02 -9.42
CA LEU A 15 -7.02 -11.45 -10.73
C LEU A 15 -7.75 -10.75 -11.87
N THR A 16 -9.08 -10.66 -11.83
CA THR A 16 -9.85 -9.92 -12.85
C THR A 16 -9.48 -8.44 -12.86
N TYR A 17 -9.28 -7.85 -11.69
CA TYR A 17 -8.82 -6.48 -11.57
C TYR A 17 -7.43 -6.27 -12.20
N SER A 18 -6.47 -7.17 -11.98
CA SER A 18 -5.15 -7.11 -12.62
C SER A 18 -5.22 -7.28 -14.13
N LEU A 19 -6.09 -8.16 -14.64
CA LEU A 19 -6.30 -8.34 -16.08
C LEU A 19 -6.90 -7.08 -16.75
N ILE A 20 -7.81 -6.38 -16.07
CA ILE A 20 -8.40 -5.13 -16.56
C ILE A 20 -7.36 -3.99 -16.54
N LEU A 21 -6.46 -3.97 -15.56
CA LEU A 21 -5.40 -2.98 -15.47
C LEU A 21 -4.29 -3.18 -16.51
N ALA A 22 -4.06 -4.39 -17.00
CA ALA A 22 -3.00 -4.67 -17.96
C ALA A 22 -3.08 -3.82 -19.25
N PRO A 23 -4.23 -3.68 -19.93
CA PRO A 23 -4.33 -2.81 -21.12
C PRO A 23 -4.15 -1.32 -20.76
N TRP A 24 -4.57 -0.89 -19.56
CA TRP A 24 -4.33 0.48 -19.08
C TRP A 24 -2.84 0.76 -18.88
N THR A 25 -2.10 -0.17 -18.31
CA THR A 25 -0.63 -0.02 -18.18
C THR A 25 0.04 0.05 -19.55
N CYS A 26 -0.38 -0.76 -20.52
CA CYS A 26 0.12 -0.66 -21.90
C CYS A 26 -0.16 0.69 -22.53
N PHE A 27 -1.35 1.24 -22.33
CA PHE A 27 -1.72 2.57 -22.85
C PHE A 27 -0.83 3.67 -22.23
N PHE A 28 -0.55 3.61 -20.93
CA PHE A 28 0.34 4.55 -20.25
C PHE A 28 1.81 4.43 -20.71
N VAL A 29 2.27 3.21 -21.01
CA VAL A 29 3.61 2.99 -21.57
C VAL A 29 3.78 3.67 -22.92
N ILE A 30 2.75 3.64 -23.78
CA ILE A 30 2.81 4.23 -25.11
C ILE A 30 2.73 5.76 -25.08
N ASN A 31 1.81 6.32 -24.28
CA ASN A 31 1.50 7.75 -24.30
C ASN A 31 2.24 8.55 -23.21
N GLN A 32 2.83 7.89 -22.21
CA GLN A 32 3.54 8.49 -21.08
C GLN A 32 2.79 9.67 -20.39
N PRO A 33 1.46 9.61 -20.19
CA PRO A 33 0.76 10.67 -19.50
C PRO A 33 1.03 10.61 -17.99
N ILE A 34 1.21 11.77 -17.37
CA ILE A 34 1.31 11.91 -15.92
C ILE A 34 0.07 12.67 -15.46
N TYR A 35 -0.75 12.03 -14.62
CA TYR A 35 -1.93 12.68 -14.04
C TYR A 35 -1.68 12.95 -12.57
N LEU A 36 -1.78 14.21 -12.17
CA LEU A 36 -1.72 14.67 -10.79
C LEU A 36 -3.13 15.05 -10.35
N LEU A 37 -3.63 14.39 -9.32
CA LEU A 37 -4.90 14.68 -8.67
C LEU A 37 -4.60 15.23 -7.27
N GLU A 38 -4.97 16.48 -7.03
CA GLU A 38 -4.76 17.14 -5.73
C GLU A 38 -6.09 17.36 -5.03
N TRP A 39 -6.21 16.82 -3.81
CA TRP A 39 -7.35 17.06 -2.93
C TRP A 39 -6.89 17.80 -1.68
N ASN A 40 -7.45 18.99 -1.45
CA ASN A 40 -7.24 19.74 -0.24
C ASN A 40 -8.05 19.12 0.89
N ILE A 41 -7.38 18.55 1.89
CA ILE A 41 -8.05 17.93 3.04
C ILE A 41 -8.29 18.97 4.13
N ILE A 42 -7.28 19.73 4.50
CA ILE A 42 -7.32 20.69 5.60
C ILE A 42 -6.50 21.92 5.21
N ASN A 43 -7.10 23.10 5.39
CA ASN A 43 -6.42 24.39 5.26
C ASN A 43 -6.14 24.92 6.67
N ILE A 44 -4.89 24.90 7.10
CA ILE A 44 -4.42 25.54 8.31
C ILE A 44 -3.82 26.89 7.88
N SER A 45 -4.03 27.94 8.64
CA SER A 45 -3.72 29.35 8.30
C SER A 45 -2.35 29.60 7.63
N SER A 46 -1.37 28.72 7.81
CA SER A 46 -0.03 28.82 7.22
C SER A 46 0.31 27.70 6.23
N CYS A 47 -0.42 26.57 6.23
CA CYS A 47 -0.12 25.41 5.42
C CYS A 47 -1.40 24.71 4.94
N THR A 48 -1.44 24.28 3.69
CA THR A 48 -2.53 23.45 3.13
C THR A 48 -2.08 22.00 3.07
N ILE A 49 -2.76 21.11 3.79
CA ILE A 49 -2.50 19.66 3.68
C ILE A 49 -3.29 19.14 2.49
N THR A 50 -2.57 18.81 1.43
CA THR A 50 -3.15 18.24 0.19
C THR A 50 -2.84 16.77 0.10
N LEU A 51 -3.81 15.97 -0.31
CA LEU A 51 -3.61 14.59 -0.71
C LEU A 51 -3.37 14.58 -2.21
N THR A 52 -2.11 14.36 -2.60
CA THR A 52 -1.72 14.29 -4.00
C THR A 52 -1.63 12.85 -4.44
N ILE A 53 -2.39 12.50 -5.48
CA ILE A 53 -2.35 11.17 -6.10
C ILE A 53 -1.66 11.31 -7.45
N ILE A 54 -0.57 10.55 -7.63
CA ILE A 54 0.17 10.49 -8.88
C ILE A 54 -0.20 9.20 -9.61
N LEU A 55 -0.68 9.35 -10.84
CA LEU A 55 -0.89 8.25 -11.77
C LEU A 55 0.21 8.32 -12.84
N ASP A 56 1.24 7.53 -12.63
CA ASP A 56 2.38 7.39 -13.52
C ASP A 56 2.50 5.95 -14.03
N ILE A 57 3.30 5.72 -15.05
CA ILE A 57 3.60 4.41 -15.62
C ILE A 57 4.12 3.46 -14.54
N ILE A 58 5.05 3.94 -13.71
CA ILE A 58 5.69 3.16 -12.65
C ILE A 58 4.66 2.74 -11.61
N SER A 59 3.82 3.67 -11.16
CA SER A 59 2.80 3.40 -10.14
C SER A 59 1.76 2.40 -10.62
N LEU A 60 1.31 2.52 -11.87
CA LEU A 60 0.31 1.61 -12.46
C LEU A 60 0.89 0.22 -12.73
N SER A 61 2.11 0.12 -13.26
CA SER A 61 2.77 -1.16 -13.51
C SER A 61 3.03 -1.93 -12.22
N PHE A 62 3.53 -1.24 -11.19
CA PHE A 62 3.76 -1.83 -9.88
C PHE A 62 2.46 -2.33 -9.23
N ARG A 63 1.40 -1.51 -9.27
CA ARG A 63 0.07 -1.92 -8.79
C ARG A 63 -0.45 -3.17 -9.48
N ASN A 64 -0.31 -3.26 -10.81
CA ASN A 64 -0.75 -4.41 -11.56
C ASN A 64 -0.03 -5.68 -11.11
N VAL A 65 1.29 -5.63 -10.95
CA VAL A 65 2.11 -6.75 -10.47
C VAL A 65 1.71 -7.15 -9.04
N VAL A 66 1.52 -6.20 -8.14
CA VAL A 66 1.10 -6.48 -6.75
C VAL A 66 -0.28 -7.16 -6.71
N CYS A 67 -1.25 -6.70 -7.50
CA CYS A 67 -2.58 -7.31 -7.57
C CYS A 67 -2.54 -8.72 -8.18
N LEU A 68 -1.68 -8.94 -9.17
CA LEU A 68 -1.51 -10.26 -9.78
C LEU A 68 -0.89 -11.24 -8.78
N ILE A 69 0.22 -10.86 -8.14
CA ILE A 69 0.88 -11.71 -7.15
C ILE A 69 -0.06 -12.03 -5.98
N SER A 70 -0.75 -11.03 -5.44
CA SER A 70 -1.68 -11.23 -4.33
C SER A 70 -2.86 -12.13 -4.71
N GLY A 71 -3.37 -12.02 -5.94
CA GLY A 71 -4.39 -12.91 -6.47
C GLY A 71 -3.92 -14.38 -6.56
N CYS A 72 -2.70 -14.61 -7.08
CA CYS A 72 -2.09 -15.94 -7.12
C CYS A 72 -1.85 -16.52 -5.72
N VAL A 73 -1.34 -15.71 -4.81
CA VAL A 73 -1.11 -16.09 -3.41
C VAL A 73 -2.42 -16.48 -2.73
N MET A 74 -3.51 -15.73 -2.95
CA MET A 74 -4.83 -16.05 -2.42
C MET A 74 -5.39 -17.37 -2.96
N LEU A 75 -5.15 -17.68 -4.24
CA LEU A 75 -5.51 -18.99 -4.82
C LEU A 75 -4.72 -20.11 -4.18
N PHE A 76 -3.42 -19.94 -3.99
CA PHE A 76 -2.58 -20.93 -3.32
C PHE A 76 -3.04 -21.19 -1.88
N PHE A 77 -3.36 -20.16 -1.13
CA PHE A 77 -3.87 -20.27 0.24
C PHE A 77 -5.23 -20.99 0.30
N PHE A 78 -6.05 -20.88 -0.72
CA PHE A 78 -7.30 -21.62 -0.81
C PHE A 78 -7.09 -23.13 -0.67
N PHE A 79 -6.04 -23.67 -1.30
CA PHE A 79 -5.71 -25.10 -1.22
C PHE A 79 -4.95 -25.46 0.06
N TYR A 80 -4.06 -24.59 0.52
CA TYR A 80 -3.14 -24.89 1.62
C TYR A 80 -3.78 -24.76 3.00
N ILE A 81 -4.59 -23.70 3.22
CA ILE A 81 -5.16 -23.37 4.55
C ILE A 81 -6.67 -23.73 4.62
N SER A 82 -7.16 -24.61 3.78
CA SER A 82 -8.57 -25.01 3.76
C SER A 82 -9.10 -25.57 5.09
N HIS A 83 -8.22 -26.11 5.92
CA HIS A 83 -8.57 -26.75 7.21
C HIS A 83 -8.58 -25.78 8.40
N ASP A 84 -8.06 -24.55 8.27
CA ASP A 84 -7.99 -23.61 9.37
C ASP A 84 -9.34 -22.92 9.67
N PRO A 85 -9.75 -22.86 10.96
CA PRO A 85 -11.01 -22.24 11.35
C PRO A 85 -11.03 -20.71 11.14
N PHE A 86 -9.87 -20.06 11.11
CA PHE A 86 -9.69 -18.60 11.05
C PHE A 86 -9.36 -18.06 9.67
N LEU A 87 -9.57 -18.81 8.61
CA LEU A 87 -9.27 -18.46 7.22
C LEU A 87 -9.81 -17.08 6.81
N LYS A 88 -10.98 -16.66 7.29
CA LYS A 88 -11.53 -15.32 7.00
C LYS A 88 -10.63 -14.19 7.50
N ARG A 89 -10.04 -14.31 8.68
CA ARG A 89 -9.12 -13.28 9.24
C ARG A 89 -7.88 -13.14 8.38
N PHE A 90 -7.34 -14.26 7.92
CA PHE A 90 -6.18 -14.26 7.04
C PHE A 90 -6.47 -13.54 5.71
N ILE A 91 -7.60 -13.83 5.07
CA ILE A 91 -8.03 -13.18 3.82
C ILE A 91 -8.13 -11.66 4.00
N TRP A 92 -8.76 -11.21 5.08
CA TRP A 92 -8.86 -9.78 5.38
C TRP A 92 -7.49 -9.12 5.58
N LEU A 93 -6.57 -9.78 6.27
CA LEU A 93 -5.19 -9.28 6.45
C LEU A 93 -4.47 -9.13 5.12
N VAL A 94 -4.59 -10.10 4.21
CA VAL A 94 -3.96 -10.01 2.89
C VAL A 94 -4.59 -8.90 2.05
N ILE A 95 -5.92 -8.73 2.08
CA ILE A 95 -6.59 -7.63 1.36
C ILE A 95 -6.14 -6.27 1.92
N LEU A 96 -6.06 -6.11 3.25
CA LEU A 96 -5.57 -4.89 3.88
C LEU A 96 -4.10 -4.61 3.52
N PHE A 97 -3.28 -5.65 3.41
CA PHE A 97 -1.89 -5.54 2.96
C PHE A 97 -1.80 -4.99 1.54
N VAL A 98 -2.57 -5.54 0.62
CA VAL A 98 -2.64 -5.07 -0.77
C VAL A 98 -3.15 -3.63 -0.83
N LEU A 99 -4.14 -3.28 -0.02
CA LEU A 99 -4.68 -1.93 0.04
C LEU A 99 -3.65 -0.92 0.56
N SER A 100 -2.91 -1.25 1.63
CA SER A 100 -1.87 -0.36 2.17
C SER A 100 -0.71 -0.14 1.20
N ILE A 101 -0.29 -1.17 0.45
CA ILE A 101 0.72 -1.01 -0.61
C ILE A 101 0.19 -0.10 -1.72
N ASN A 102 -1.05 -0.30 -2.17
CA ASN A 102 -1.65 0.53 -3.20
C ASN A 102 -1.74 2.00 -2.77
N MET A 103 -2.12 2.27 -1.52
CA MET A 103 -2.12 3.63 -0.97
C MET A 103 -0.72 4.24 -0.99
N LEU A 104 0.30 3.50 -0.58
CA LEU A 104 1.68 3.97 -0.52
C LEU A 104 2.24 4.34 -1.91
N VAL A 105 1.86 3.60 -2.95
CA VAL A 105 2.36 3.81 -4.32
C VAL A 105 1.73 5.02 -5.00
N PHE A 106 0.46 5.32 -4.71
CA PHE A 106 -0.23 6.44 -5.38
C PHE A 106 -0.03 7.79 -4.72
N ILE A 107 0.30 7.81 -3.44
CA ILE A 107 0.32 9.05 -2.67
C ILE A 107 1.74 9.62 -2.68
N SER A 108 1.88 10.89 -3.06
CA SER A 108 3.16 11.61 -3.05
C SER A 108 3.30 12.58 -1.87
N SER A 109 2.22 12.84 -1.12
CA SER A 109 2.30 13.69 0.07
C SER A 109 2.88 12.92 1.25
N LEU A 110 3.91 13.46 1.92
CA LEU A 110 4.58 12.80 3.05
C LEU A 110 3.65 12.38 4.20
N PRO A 111 2.68 13.21 4.66
CA PRO A 111 1.78 12.79 5.72
C PRO A 111 0.93 11.57 5.36
N ALA A 112 0.53 11.46 4.09
CA ALA A 112 -0.29 10.35 3.65
C ALA A 112 0.55 9.10 3.30
N ILE A 113 1.82 9.27 2.89
CA ILE A 113 2.79 8.16 2.79
C ILE A 113 2.99 7.52 4.17
N LEU A 114 3.11 8.33 5.23
CA LEU A 114 3.23 7.84 6.60
C LEU A 114 2.04 6.95 6.98
N LEU A 115 0.82 7.35 6.63
CA LEU A 115 -0.37 6.55 6.88
C LEU A 115 -0.35 5.20 6.13
N GLY A 116 0.08 5.20 4.88
CA GLY A 116 0.27 3.96 4.09
C GLY A 116 1.36 3.05 4.67
N TRP A 117 2.46 3.65 5.12
CA TRP A 117 3.59 2.95 5.74
C TRP A 117 3.23 2.30 7.07
N ASP A 118 2.56 3.04 7.96
CA ASP A 118 2.04 2.52 9.22
C ASP A 118 1.04 1.37 9.01
N GLY A 119 0.12 1.53 8.06
CA GLY A 119 -0.82 0.48 7.69
C GLY A 119 -0.11 -0.80 7.24
N LEU A 120 0.92 -0.67 6.41
CA LEU A 120 1.73 -1.79 5.95
C LEU A 120 2.48 -2.45 7.12
N GLY A 121 3.05 -1.64 8.02
CA GLY A 121 3.76 -2.12 9.20
C GLY A 121 2.88 -2.96 10.13
N ILE A 122 1.68 -2.48 10.44
CA ILE A 122 0.73 -3.19 11.32
C ILE A 122 0.24 -4.49 10.68
N VAL A 123 -0.11 -4.44 9.40
CA VAL A 123 -0.66 -5.61 8.71
C VAL A 123 0.41 -6.67 8.45
N SER A 124 1.65 -6.27 8.10
CA SER A 124 2.76 -7.22 7.95
C SER A 124 3.09 -7.93 9.27
N PHE A 125 3.09 -7.18 10.39
CA PHE A 125 3.23 -7.76 11.72
C PHE A 125 2.13 -8.78 12.02
N ALA A 126 0.86 -8.43 11.78
CA ALA A 126 -0.27 -9.33 11.99
C ALA A 126 -0.19 -10.60 11.14
N LEU A 127 0.31 -10.51 9.90
CA LEU A 127 0.54 -11.68 9.03
C LEU A 127 1.65 -12.58 9.54
N VAL A 128 2.76 -12.00 10.01
CA VAL A 128 3.91 -12.77 10.54
C VAL A 128 3.54 -13.53 11.82
N ILE A 129 2.72 -12.92 12.68
CA ILE A 129 2.29 -13.53 13.96
C ILE A 129 1.06 -14.43 13.79
N TYR A 130 0.50 -14.54 12.59
CA TYR A 130 -0.70 -15.33 12.34
C TYR A 130 -0.58 -16.78 12.91
N TYR A 131 0.55 -17.42 12.71
CA TYR A 131 0.91 -18.68 13.38
C TYR A 131 1.78 -18.37 14.61
N GLN A 132 1.20 -18.48 15.82
CA GLN A 132 1.80 -18.13 17.11
C GLN A 132 2.94 -19.07 17.50
N ASN A 133 4.03 -19.09 16.75
CA ASN A 133 5.26 -19.79 17.06
C ASN A 133 6.28 -18.83 17.69
N ILE A 134 7.15 -19.32 18.57
CA ILE A 134 8.20 -18.51 19.21
C ILE A 134 9.09 -17.80 18.17
N LYS A 135 9.43 -18.48 17.08
CA LYS A 135 10.20 -17.91 15.98
C LYS A 135 9.45 -16.81 15.23
N SER A 136 8.14 -16.98 15.00
CA SER A 136 7.30 -15.96 14.32
C SER A 136 7.10 -14.72 15.20
N LEU A 137 7.01 -14.88 16.54
CA LEU A 137 6.94 -13.76 17.46
C LEU A 137 8.22 -12.92 17.44
N GLY A 138 9.40 -13.57 17.46
CA GLY A 138 10.68 -12.88 17.34
C GLY A 138 10.81 -12.11 16.01
N ALA A 139 10.46 -12.74 14.89
CA ALA A 139 10.44 -12.09 13.59
C ALA A 139 9.45 -10.92 13.52
N GLY A 140 8.26 -11.08 14.13
CA GLY A 140 7.25 -10.02 14.21
C GLY A 140 7.74 -8.79 14.98
N ILE A 141 8.41 -8.98 16.12
CA ILE A 141 8.99 -7.86 16.89
C ILE A 141 10.05 -7.13 16.05
N LEU A 142 10.91 -7.86 15.34
CA LEU A 142 11.91 -7.27 14.45
C LEU A 142 11.27 -6.41 13.36
N THR A 143 10.20 -6.88 12.72
CA THR A 143 9.50 -6.10 11.67
C THR A 143 8.88 -4.82 12.23
N VAL A 144 8.29 -4.87 13.43
CA VAL A 144 7.73 -3.67 14.08
C VAL A 144 8.82 -2.67 14.42
N LEU A 145 9.94 -3.11 15.00
CA LEU A 145 11.05 -2.22 15.36
C LEU A 145 11.64 -1.55 14.11
N ALA A 146 11.87 -2.30 13.04
CA ALA A 146 12.38 -1.75 11.79
C ALA A 146 11.42 -0.70 11.19
N ASN A 147 10.12 -0.97 11.17
CA ASN A 147 9.12 -0.03 10.69
C ASN A 147 9.05 1.23 11.54
N ARG A 148 9.18 1.13 12.88
CA ARG A 148 9.19 2.29 13.78
C ARG A 148 10.40 3.21 13.56
N ILE A 149 11.55 2.68 13.21
CA ILE A 149 12.71 3.50 12.82
C ILE A 149 12.38 4.29 11.55
N GLY A 150 11.74 3.67 10.55
CA GLY A 150 11.27 4.35 9.35
C GLY A 150 10.26 5.46 9.64
N ASP A 151 9.30 5.23 10.54
CA ASP A 151 8.31 6.22 10.96
C ASP A 151 8.96 7.49 11.54
N VAL A 152 9.97 7.31 12.39
CA VAL A 152 10.71 8.44 12.99
C VAL A 152 11.41 9.28 11.91
N ILE A 153 12.02 8.64 10.92
CA ILE A 153 12.71 9.33 9.83
C ILE A 153 11.70 10.12 8.97
N ILE A 154 10.54 9.53 8.66
CA ILE A 154 9.48 10.20 7.90
C ILE A 154 8.94 11.40 8.69
N LEU A 155 8.72 11.28 10.01
CA LEU A 155 8.26 12.38 10.85
C LEU A 155 9.26 13.54 10.89
N ILE A 156 10.56 13.24 10.98
CA ILE A 156 11.62 14.26 10.94
C ILE A 156 11.60 14.98 9.59
N SER A 157 11.47 14.23 8.48
CA SER A 157 11.41 14.81 7.13
C SER A 157 10.18 15.70 6.95
N ILE A 158 9.02 15.31 7.49
CA ILE A 158 7.81 16.15 7.53
C ILE A 158 8.09 17.44 8.29
N GLY A 159 8.73 17.37 9.47
CA GLY A 159 9.08 18.55 10.25
C GLY A 159 9.97 19.54 9.49
N ILE A 160 10.97 19.05 8.75
CA ILE A 160 11.85 19.89 7.92
C ILE A 160 11.07 20.54 6.76
N LEU A 161 10.19 19.79 6.08
CA LEU A 161 9.38 20.35 4.98
C LEU A 161 8.39 21.40 5.45
N VAL A 162 7.81 21.25 6.64
CA VAL A 162 6.94 22.29 7.24
C VAL A 162 7.67 23.60 7.41
N LEU A 163 8.94 23.55 7.80
CA LEU A 163 9.77 24.77 7.91
C LEU A 163 9.96 25.46 6.56
N GLN A 164 9.93 24.74 5.47
CA GLN A 164 10.02 25.26 4.10
C GLN A 164 8.66 25.71 3.51
N GLY A 165 7.55 25.43 4.21
CA GLY A 165 6.21 25.83 3.80
C GLY A 165 5.53 24.92 2.76
N HIS A 166 6.14 23.81 2.39
CA HIS A 166 5.61 22.87 1.39
C HIS A 166 5.55 21.43 1.93
N TRP A 167 4.47 20.70 1.59
CA TRP A 167 4.27 19.31 1.99
C TRP A 167 4.47 18.32 0.85
N ILE A 168 4.61 18.83 -0.38
CA ILE A 168 4.70 18.04 -1.60
C ILE A 168 6.16 17.98 -2.03
N ILE A 169 6.70 16.77 -2.13
CA ILE A 169 8.08 16.56 -2.57
C ILE A 169 8.28 17.06 -4.01
N VAL A 170 7.27 16.90 -4.86
CA VAL A 170 7.33 17.30 -6.28
C VAL A 170 7.50 18.80 -6.46
N SER A 171 6.92 19.65 -5.58
CA SER A 171 7.05 21.11 -5.68
C SER A 171 8.47 21.63 -5.40
N ILE A 172 9.31 20.83 -4.74
CA ILE A 172 10.71 21.20 -4.46
C ILE A 172 11.58 21.06 -5.72
N TRP A 173 11.24 20.15 -6.62
CA TRP A 173 12.00 19.91 -7.86
C TRP A 173 11.79 21.02 -8.88
N ASP A 174 10.63 21.67 -8.89
CA ASP A 174 10.34 22.78 -9.82
C ASP A 174 11.10 24.07 -9.46
N PHE A 175 11.64 24.19 -8.23
CA PHE A 175 12.44 25.36 -7.82
C PHE A 175 13.94 25.24 -8.19
N HIS A 176 14.40 24.09 -8.67
CA HIS A 176 15.80 23.87 -9.02
C HIS A 176 16.06 23.65 -10.52
N LEU A 177 15.04 23.81 -11.37
CA LEU A 177 15.14 23.85 -12.82
C LEU A 177 14.77 25.24 -13.34
#